data_dd278c699e058f7882747c6c3861e8e3
#
_entry.id   dd278c699e058f7882747c6c3861e8e3
#
_cell.length_a   1.000
_cell.length_b   1.000
_cell.length_c   1.000
_cell.angle_alpha   90.00
_cell.angle_beta   90.00
_cell.angle_gamma   90.00
#
_symmetry.space_group_name_H-M   'P 1'
#
loop_
_entity.id
_entity.type
_entity.pdbx_description
1 polymer ?
#
loop_
_entity_poly.entity_id
_entity_poly.type
_entity_poly.pdbx_seq_one_letter_code
_entity_poly.pdbx_strand_id
1 'polypeptide(L)'
;MSDEIYSELTYGAEHVTIASLPGMRERTILINGFSKAYAMTGWRLGYACAPKIILEQMLKIHQFAIMCAPTTSQYAAVEALKNGDKDVKQMKESYNQRRRFLVHTFRKMGLKCFEPFGAFYVFPSIKELGMTSDEFAMELLKREKVAVVPGTAFGSCGEGFLRISYAYSLEELKHATDRLARFVEEIRKEKGLI
;
A
#
# COMPACT_ATOMS: atom_id res chain seq x y z
N MET A 1 -15.00 -7.69 10.35
CA MET A 1 -14.15 -6.49 10.42
C MET A 1 -13.66 -6.18 9.02
N SER A 2 -13.79 -4.93 8.58
CA SER A 2 -13.33 -4.43 7.28
C SER A 2 -12.33 -3.31 7.50
N ASP A 3 -11.09 -3.51 7.08
CA ASP A 3 -10.07 -2.46 7.06
C ASP A 3 -10.14 -1.76 5.70
N GLU A 4 -10.59 -0.51 5.73
CA GLU A 4 -10.84 0.30 4.54
C GLU A 4 -9.88 1.50 4.43
N ILE A 5 -8.70 1.39 5.02
CA ILE A 5 -7.71 2.48 5.09
C ILE A 5 -7.28 3.01 3.70
N TYR A 6 -7.48 2.24 2.64
CA TYR A 6 -7.17 2.60 1.25
C TYR A 6 -8.41 2.93 0.41
N SER A 7 -9.59 3.10 1.00
CA SER A 7 -10.85 3.38 0.27
C SER A 7 -10.76 4.52 -0.75
N GLU A 8 -10.07 5.60 -0.40
CA GLU A 8 -9.89 6.75 -1.28
C GLU A 8 -8.83 6.55 -2.36
N LEU A 9 -7.89 5.64 -2.14
CA LEU A 9 -6.77 5.36 -3.05
C LEU A 9 -7.08 4.15 -3.95
N THR A 10 -8.12 4.27 -4.77
CA THR A 10 -8.54 3.27 -5.76
C THR A 10 -8.44 3.83 -7.18
N TYR A 11 -8.15 2.99 -8.16
CA TYR A 11 -7.87 3.38 -9.54
C TYR A 11 -8.76 2.58 -10.51
N GLY A 12 -9.60 3.28 -11.28
CA GLY A 12 -10.45 2.64 -12.28
C GLY A 12 -11.76 2.03 -11.76
N ALA A 13 -11.93 1.96 -10.43
CA ALA A 13 -13.16 1.54 -9.79
C ALA A 13 -13.38 2.36 -8.51
N GLU A 14 -14.63 2.56 -8.14
CA GLU A 14 -14.98 3.14 -6.86
C GLU A 14 -14.99 2.07 -5.77
N HIS A 15 -14.53 2.45 -4.58
CA HIS A 15 -14.60 1.58 -3.41
C HIS A 15 -16.06 1.46 -2.95
N VAL A 16 -16.47 0.23 -2.68
CA VAL A 16 -17.77 -0.06 -2.08
C VAL A 16 -17.52 -0.60 -0.68
N THR A 17 -17.89 0.16 0.33
CA THR A 17 -17.79 -0.31 1.71
C THR A 17 -18.76 -1.47 1.98
N ILE A 18 -18.28 -2.50 2.66
CA ILE A 18 -19.11 -3.65 3.04
C ILE A 18 -20.32 -3.21 3.88
N ALA A 19 -20.17 -2.19 4.70
CA ALA A 19 -21.24 -1.67 5.55
C ALA A 19 -22.42 -1.06 4.77
N SER A 20 -22.23 -0.72 3.48
CA SER A 20 -23.31 -0.21 2.62
C SER A 20 -24.19 -1.30 1.99
N LEU A 21 -23.74 -2.54 2.03
CA LEU A 21 -24.50 -3.66 1.46
C LEU A 21 -25.72 -4.00 2.34
N PRO A 22 -26.84 -4.47 1.76
CA PRO A 22 -28.04 -4.81 2.51
C PRO A 22 -27.75 -5.80 3.65
N GLY A 23 -28.17 -5.46 4.87
CA GLY A 23 -28.01 -6.30 6.07
C GLY A 23 -26.57 -6.41 6.59
N MET A 24 -25.63 -5.62 6.08
CA MET A 24 -24.23 -5.70 6.51
C MET A 24 -23.84 -4.64 7.55
N ARG A 25 -24.57 -3.53 7.64
CA ARG A 25 -24.23 -2.43 8.57
C ARG A 25 -24.19 -2.91 10.03
N GLU A 26 -25.14 -3.70 10.46
CA GLU A 26 -25.29 -4.18 11.84
C GLU A 26 -24.32 -5.30 12.20
N ARG A 27 -23.54 -5.79 11.25
CA ARG A 27 -22.57 -6.89 11.42
C ARG A 27 -21.17 -6.54 10.93
N THR A 28 -20.92 -5.25 10.66
CA THR A 28 -19.63 -4.75 10.20
C THR A 28 -18.98 -3.88 11.27
N ILE A 29 -17.69 -4.15 11.53
CA ILE A 29 -16.77 -3.22 12.17
C ILE A 29 -15.90 -2.67 11.06
N LEU A 30 -16.13 -1.41 10.68
CA LEU A 30 -15.35 -0.69 9.70
C LEU A 30 -14.20 0.01 10.42
N ILE A 31 -12.98 -0.18 9.92
CA ILE A 31 -11.78 0.52 10.38
C ILE A 31 -11.27 1.38 9.22
N ASN A 32 -11.03 2.64 9.49
CA ASN A 32 -10.46 3.57 8.53
C ASN A 32 -9.65 4.67 9.24
N GLY A 33 -9.06 5.60 8.51
CA GLY A 33 -8.26 6.66 9.11
C GLY A 33 -7.69 7.64 8.09
N PHE A 34 -6.91 8.57 8.60
CA PHE A 34 -6.37 9.71 7.86
C PHE A 34 -4.96 9.45 7.30
N SER A 35 -4.32 8.38 7.73
CA SER A 35 -2.91 8.09 7.42
C SER A 35 -2.61 8.03 5.93
N LYS A 36 -3.52 7.51 5.11
CA LYS A 36 -3.29 7.24 3.68
C LYS A 36 -3.97 8.27 2.79
N ALA A 37 -5.29 8.39 2.90
CA ALA A 37 -6.08 9.32 2.10
C ALA A 37 -5.63 10.78 2.24
N TYR A 38 -5.28 11.19 3.44
CA TYR A 38 -4.89 12.57 3.75
C TYR A 38 -3.39 12.74 4.03
N ALA A 39 -2.55 11.74 3.72
CA ALA A 39 -1.11 11.75 3.98
C ALA A 39 -0.74 12.05 5.45
N MET A 40 -1.60 11.69 6.39
CA MET A 40 -1.48 12.01 7.83
C MET A 40 -0.88 10.83 8.63
N THR A 41 0.10 10.11 8.09
CA THR A 41 0.69 8.93 8.72
C THR A 41 1.27 9.24 10.11
N GLY A 42 2.01 10.34 10.24
CA GLY A 42 2.63 10.79 11.49
C GLY A 42 1.64 11.33 12.53
N TRP A 43 0.45 11.69 12.14
CA TRP A 43 -0.58 12.24 13.03
C TRP A 43 -1.27 11.20 13.92
N ARG A 44 -1.07 9.91 13.62
CA ARG A 44 -1.56 8.78 14.43
C ARG A 44 -3.05 8.83 14.71
N LEU A 45 -3.89 9.02 13.69
CA LEU A 45 -5.33 9.13 13.83
C LEU A 45 -6.08 8.19 12.86
N GLY A 46 -7.01 7.42 13.43
CA GLY A 46 -7.96 6.58 12.72
C GLY A 46 -9.29 6.57 13.45
N TYR A 47 -10.25 5.87 12.90
CA TYR A 47 -11.57 5.71 13.48
C TYR A 47 -12.16 4.33 13.19
N ALA A 48 -13.10 3.92 14.03
CA ALA A 48 -13.90 2.72 13.84
C ALA A 48 -15.39 3.08 13.84
N CYS A 49 -16.15 2.47 12.93
CA CYS A 49 -17.60 2.54 12.88
C CYS A 49 -18.15 1.12 13.05
N ALA A 50 -19.00 0.92 14.05
CA ALA A 50 -19.58 -0.39 14.32
C ALA A 50 -20.91 -0.25 15.10
N PRO A 51 -21.70 -1.33 15.26
CA PRO A 51 -22.84 -1.33 16.18
C PRO A 51 -22.46 -0.89 17.59
N LYS A 52 -23.35 -0.12 18.23
CA LYS A 52 -23.13 0.50 19.55
C LYS A 52 -22.59 -0.49 20.59
N ILE A 53 -23.17 -1.69 20.66
CA ILE A 53 -22.77 -2.72 21.62
C ILE A 53 -21.30 -3.12 21.48
N ILE A 54 -20.73 -3.09 20.29
CA ILE A 54 -19.32 -3.38 20.02
C ILE A 54 -18.48 -2.16 20.35
N LEU A 55 -18.86 -0.96 19.90
CA LEU A 55 -18.12 0.27 20.14
C LEU A 55 -17.97 0.58 21.63
N GLU A 56 -18.98 0.30 22.44
CA GLU A 56 -18.91 0.49 23.89
C GLU A 56 -17.82 -0.37 24.54
N GLN A 57 -17.60 -1.60 24.04
CA GLN A 57 -16.53 -2.46 24.55
C GLN A 57 -15.16 -2.04 24.02
N MET A 58 -15.08 -1.67 22.74
CA MET A 58 -13.85 -1.13 22.14
C MET A 58 -13.40 0.13 22.90
N LEU A 59 -14.34 1.02 23.21
CA LEU A 59 -14.06 2.27 23.94
C LEU A 59 -13.45 2.01 25.31
N LYS A 60 -13.93 1.03 26.08
CA LYS A 60 -13.37 0.65 27.38
C LYS A 60 -11.90 0.27 27.27
N ILE A 61 -11.58 -0.58 26.28
CA ILE A 61 -10.19 -1.01 26.04
C ILE A 61 -9.33 0.18 25.59
N HIS A 62 -9.86 0.99 24.67
CA HIS A 62 -9.16 2.16 24.14
C HIS A 62 -8.82 3.18 25.25
N GLN A 63 -9.78 3.49 26.11
CA GLN A 63 -9.57 4.42 27.24
C GLN A 63 -8.48 3.90 28.19
N PHE A 64 -8.43 2.59 28.41
CA PHE A 64 -7.42 1.99 29.28
C PHE A 64 -6.02 1.99 28.66
N ALA A 65 -5.94 1.78 27.35
CA ALA A 65 -4.66 1.68 26.64
C ALA A 65 -4.04 3.04 26.31
N ILE A 66 -4.83 4.03 25.88
CA ILE A 66 -4.33 5.28 25.29
C ILE A 66 -5.11 6.52 25.78
N MET A 67 -6.27 6.36 26.38
CA MET A 67 -7.27 7.40 26.70
C MET A 67 -7.96 7.99 25.45
N CYS A 68 -7.22 8.72 24.61
CA CYS A 68 -7.74 9.32 23.38
C CYS A 68 -6.64 9.55 22.36
N ALA A 69 -7.03 9.74 21.11
CA ALA A 69 -6.10 10.22 20.07
C ALA A 69 -5.62 11.65 20.39
N PRO A 70 -4.43 12.06 19.90
CA PRO A 70 -3.92 13.43 20.13
C PRO A 70 -4.91 14.49 19.67
N THR A 71 -5.19 15.47 20.54
CA THR A 71 -6.18 16.53 20.27
C THR A 71 -5.85 17.33 19.00
N THR A 72 -4.57 17.65 18.78
CA THR A 72 -4.12 18.35 17.57
C THR A 72 -4.45 17.57 16.31
N SER A 73 -4.29 16.23 16.34
CA SER A 73 -4.63 15.36 15.21
C SER A 73 -6.14 15.34 14.94
N GLN A 74 -6.96 15.41 15.98
CA GLN A 74 -8.42 15.47 15.83
C GLN A 74 -8.85 16.77 15.14
N TYR A 75 -8.30 17.93 15.55
CA TYR A 75 -8.58 19.21 14.86
C TYR A 75 -8.09 19.21 13.41
N ALA A 76 -6.89 18.67 13.15
CA ALA A 76 -6.39 18.51 11.79
C ALA A 76 -7.29 17.61 10.93
N ALA A 77 -7.85 16.55 11.49
CA ALA A 77 -8.79 15.67 10.80
C ALA A 77 -10.12 16.38 10.47
N VAL A 78 -10.61 17.25 11.34
CA VAL A 78 -11.80 18.07 11.06
C VAL A 78 -11.56 18.96 9.84
N GLU A 79 -10.39 19.58 9.75
CA GLU A 79 -10.00 20.39 8.60
C GLU A 79 -9.84 19.54 7.33
N ALA A 80 -9.18 18.41 7.44
CA ALA A 80 -9.00 17.46 6.33
C ALA A 80 -10.34 17.01 5.72
N LEU A 81 -11.32 16.68 6.57
CA LEU A 81 -12.66 16.27 6.12
C LEU A 81 -13.46 17.41 5.51
N LYS A 82 -13.23 18.65 5.95
CA LYS A 82 -13.95 19.81 5.42
C LYS A 82 -13.41 20.32 4.09
N ASN A 83 -12.08 20.31 3.94
CA ASN A 83 -11.41 21.04 2.87
C ASN A 83 -10.38 20.21 2.09
N GLY A 84 -10.08 18.96 2.48
CA GLY A 84 -9.00 18.14 1.93
C GLY A 84 -9.31 17.38 0.64
N ASP A 85 -10.55 17.35 0.15
CA ASP A 85 -10.95 16.55 -1.02
C ASP A 85 -10.13 16.84 -2.28
N LYS A 86 -9.77 18.10 -2.50
CA LYS A 86 -8.95 18.50 -3.65
C LYS A 86 -7.56 17.89 -3.57
N ASP A 87 -6.96 17.91 -2.39
CA ASP A 87 -5.62 17.39 -2.15
C ASP A 87 -5.59 15.86 -2.29
N VAL A 88 -6.62 15.18 -1.77
CA VAL A 88 -6.81 13.72 -1.94
C VAL A 88 -6.89 13.37 -3.44
N LYS A 89 -7.69 14.08 -4.23
CA LYS A 89 -7.81 13.85 -5.67
C LYS A 89 -6.48 14.06 -6.41
N GLN A 90 -5.76 15.12 -6.10
CA GLN A 90 -4.47 15.43 -6.70
C GLN A 90 -3.42 14.36 -6.36
N MET A 91 -3.37 13.94 -5.10
CA MET A 91 -2.47 12.88 -4.64
C MET A 91 -2.80 11.53 -5.30
N LYS A 92 -4.08 11.17 -5.37
CA LYS A 92 -4.57 9.96 -6.05
C LYS A 92 -4.13 9.92 -7.52
N GLU A 93 -4.27 11.02 -8.26
CA GLU A 93 -3.82 11.08 -9.66
C GLU A 93 -2.29 10.94 -9.77
N SER A 94 -1.53 11.56 -8.89
CA SER A 94 -0.07 11.40 -8.82
C SER A 94 0.32 9.94 -8.57
N TYR A 95 -0.35 9.24 -7.65
CA TYR A 95 -0.13 7.81 -7.42
C TYR A 95 -0.52 6.96 -8.63
N ASN A 96 -1.60 7.29 -9.32
CA ASN A 96 -2.04 6.58 -10.51
C ASN A 96 -1.00 6.67 -11.64
N GLN A 97 -0.37 7.83 -11.84
CA GLN A 97 0.72 8.02 -12.80
C GLN A 97 1.93 7.14 -12.46
N ARG A 98 2.34 7.13 -11.19
CA ARG A 98 3.46 6.29 -10.70
C ARG A 98 3.15 4.81 -10.81
N ARG A 99 1.91 4.40 -10.50
CA ARG A 99 1.40 3.03 -10.68
C ARG A 99 1.56 2.57 -12.12
N ARG A 100 1.05 3.35 -13.07
CA ARG A 100 1.15 3.03 -14.52
C ARG A 100 2.60 2.94 -14.96
N PHE A 101 3.45 3.86 -14.52
CA PHE A 101 4.87 3.85 -14.81
C PHE A 101 5.52 2.54 -14.35
N LEU A 102 5.32 2.13 -13.10
CA LEU A 102 5.95 0.92 -12.55
C LEU A 102 5.44 -0.35 -13.23
N VAL A 103 4.11 -0.49 -13.41
CA VAL A 103 3.54 -1.67 -14.07
C VAL A 103 4.09 -1.81 -15.49
N HIS A 104 4.16 -0.71 -16.26
CA HIS A 104 4.75 -0.70 -17.59
C HIS A 104 6.23 -1.10 -17.56
N THR A 105 7.00 -0.52 -16.64
CA THR A 105 8.44 -0.75 -16.53
C THR A 105 8.74 -2.21 -16.15
N PHE A 106 8.02 -2.80 -15.19
CA PHE A 106 8.19 -4.23 -14.85
C PHE A 106 7.85 -5.15 -16.01
N ARG A 107 6.75 -4.89 -16.70
CA ARG A 107 6.39 -5.68 -17.91
C ARG A 107 7.46 -5.57 -18.99
N LYS A 108 8.04 -4.38 -19.19
CA LYS A 108 9.17 -4.18 -20.13
C LYS A 108 10.41 -4.95 -19.71
N MET A 109 10.68 -5.10 -18.43
CA MET A 109 11.75 -5.94 -17.89
C MET A 109 11.46 -7.45 -18.02
N GLY A 110 10.26 -7.84 -18.50
CA GLY A 110 9.82 -9.24 -18.53
C GLY A 110 9.37 -9.79 -17.18
N LEU A 111 9.16 -8.94 -16.17
CA LEU A 111 8.60 -9.35 -14.90
C LEU A 111 7.07 -9.26 -14.94
N LYS A 112 6.39 -10.37 -14.68
CA LYS A 112 4.92 -10.37 -14.59
C LYS A 112 4.49 -9.50 -13.41
N CYS A 113 3.66 -8.51 -13.68
CA CYS A 113 3.12 -7.61 -12.68
C CYS A 113 1.62 -7.45 -12.88
N PHE A 114 0.85 -7.83 -11.85
CA PHE A 114 -0.58 -7.55 -11.79
C PHE A 114 -0.77 -6.04 -11.66
N GLU A 115 -1.76 -5.51 -12.34
CA GLU A 115 -2.11 -4.09 -12.25
C GLU A 115 -2.96 -3.84 -11.00
N PRO A 116 -2.45 -3.14 -9.96
CA PRO A 116 -3.20 -2.92 -8.75
C PRO A 116 -4.31 -1.89 -8.96
N PHE A 117 -5.49 -2.16 -8.41
CA PHE A 117 -6.63 -1.24 -8.44
C PHE A 117 -6.76 -0.36 -7.19
N GLY A 118 -5.82 -0.46 -6.26
CA GLY A 118 -5.83 0.35 -5.05
C GLY A 118 -4.48 0.42 -4.35
N ALA A 119 -4.41 1.18 -3.27
CA ALA A 119 -3.22 1.45 -2.47
C ALA A 119 -2.09 2.13 -3.26
N PHE A 120 -0.86 1.99 -2.82
CA PHE A 120 0.35 2.51 -3.49
C PHE A 120 1.47 1.46 -3.51
N TYR A 121 1.10 0.20 -3.79
CA TYR A 121 2.02 -0.92 -3.91
C TYR A 121 1.82 -1.67 -5.22
N VAL A 122 2.93 -2.16 -5.79
CA VAL A 122 2.94 -3.16 -6.84
C VAL A 122 3.59 -4.45 -6.33
N PHE A 123 3.21 -5.56 -6.96
CA PHE A 123 3.64 -6.89 -6.52
C PHE A 123 4.16 -7.71 -7.71
N PRO A 124 5.33 -7.34 -8.30
CA PRO A 124 5.90 -8.04 -9.44
C PRO A 124 6.39 -9.44 -9.05
N SER A 125 6.27 -10.39 -9.99
CA SER A 125 6.78 -11.74 -9.85
C SER A 125 8.23 -11.83 -10.32
N ILE A 126 9.06 -12.52 -9.53
CA ILE A 126 10.45 -12.85 -9.83
C ILE A 126 10.66 -14.37 -10.02
N LYS A 127 9.58 -15.16 -10.08
CA LYS A 127 9.62 -16.64 -10.16
C LYS A 127 10.48 -17.15 -11.31
N GLU A 128 10.51 -16.41 -12.42
CA GLU A 128 11.27 -16.79 -13.62
C GLU A 128 12.78 -16.57 -13.48
N LEU A 129 13.24 -15.92 -12.40
CA LEU A 129 14.65 -15.64 -12.16
C LEU A 129 15.35 -16.73 -11.32
N GLY A 130 14.62 -17.74 -10.84
CA GLY A 130 15.18 -18.87 -10.07
C GLY A 130 15.84 -18.46 -8.76
N MET A 131 15.29 -17.42 -8.10
CA MET A 131 15.69 -16.96 -6.77
C MET A 131 14.47 -16.93 -5.85
N THR A 132 14.71 -17.14 -4.55
CA THR A 132 13.68 -16.87 -3.55
C THR A 132 13.47 -15.36 -3.38
N SER A 133 12.30 -14.97 -2.82
CA SER A 133 11.97 -13.57 -2.57
C SER A 133 12.98 -12.89 -1.65
N ASP A 134 13.45 -13.59 -0.63
CA ASP A 134 14.41 -13.09 0.36
C ASP A 134 15.80 -12.95 -0.25
N GLU A 135 16.30 -13.97 -0.99
CA GLU A 135 17.59 -13.89 -1.69
C GLU A 135 17.61 -12.71 -2.67
N PHE A 136 16.57 -12.56 -3.49
CA PHE A 136 16.49 -11.47 -4.44
C PHE A 136 16.50 -10.11 -3.74
N ALA A 137 15.70 -9.92 -2.70
CA ALA A 137 15.63 -8.66 -1.97
C ALA A 137 16.98 -8.30 -1.33
N MET A 138 17.67 -9.26 -0.74
CA MET A 138 18.97 -9.07 -0.12
C MET A 138 20.09 -8.77 -1.13
N GLU A 139 20.14 -9.50 -2.24
CA GLU A 139 21.15 -9.27 -3.28
C GLU A 139 20.92 -7.93 -4.01
N LEU A 140 19.67 -7.57 -4.30
CA LEU A 140 19.32 -6.26 -4.84
C LEU A 140 19.77 -5.12 -3.92
N LEU A 141 19.53 -5.27 -2.61
CA LEU A 141 19.99 -4.27 -1.62
C LEU A 141 21.51 -4.18 -1.58
N LYS A 142 22.23 -5.29 -1.60
CA LYS A 142 23.70 -5.33 -1.55
C LYS A 142 24.34 -4.73 -2.80
N ARG A 143 23.90 -5.15 -4.00
CA ARG A 143 24.51 -4.76 -5.27
C ARG A 143 24.07 -3.39 -5.73
N GLU A 144 22.76 -3.13 -5.72
CA GLU A 144 22.16 -1.94 -6.32
C GLU A 144 21.66 -0.89 -5.31
N LYS A 145 21.72 -1.17 -4.00
CA LYS A 145 21.22 -0.26 -2.93
C LYS A 145 19.74 0.11 -3.10
N VAL A 146 18.96 -0.82 -3.60
CA VAL A 146 17.49 -0.72 -3.71
C VAL A 146 16.84 -1.67 -2.72
N ALA A 147 16.07 -1.12 -1.79
CA ALA A 147 15.33 -1.89 -0.79
C ALA A 147 13.91 -2.20 -1.28
N VAL A 148 13.55 -3.47 -1.23
CA VAL A 148 12.20 -3.97 -1.50
C VAL A 148 11.77 -4.92 -0.38
N VAL A 149 10.48 -5.18 -0.24
CA VAL A 149 10.00 -6.14 0.75
C VAL A 149 9.76 -7.49 0.06
N PRO A 150 10.38 -8.59 0.52
CA PRO A 150 10.08 -9.91 -0.01
C PRO A 150 8.61 -10.28 0.21
N GLY A 151 8.01 -10.96 -0.75
CA GLY A 151 6.58 -11.31 -0.68
C GLY A 151 6.25 -12.26 0.48
N THR A 152 7.20 -13.06 0.91
CA THR A 152 7.11 -13.96 2.09
C THR A 152 6.72 -13.24 3.38
N ALA A 153 7.05 -11.93 3.52
CA ALA A 153 6.62 -11.10 4.64
C ALA A 153 5.07 -10.96 4.74
N PHE A 154 4.34 -11.34 3.70
CA PHE A 154 2.86 -11.27 3.62
C PHE A 154 2.20 -12.66 3.60
N GLY A 155 2.97 -13.69 3.88
CA GLY A 155 2.52 -15.08 3.91
C GLY A 155 3.24 -15.96 2.88
N SER A 156 3.12 -17.27 3.03
CA SER A 156 3.83 -18.25 2.20
C SER A 156 3.46 -18.17 0.70
N CYS A 157 2.23 -17.74 0.37
CA CYS A 157 1.81 -17.53 -1.02
C CYS A 157 2.51 -16.34 -1.69
N GLY A 158 3.19 -15.49 -0.92
CA GLY A 158 3.99 -14.37 -1.43
C GLY A 158 5.37 -14.77 -1.95
N GLU A 159 5.78 -16.06 -1.81
CA GLU A 159 7.05 -16.52 -2.36
C GLU A 159 7.12 -16.35 -3.89
N GLY A 160 8.25 -15.85 -4.37
CA GLY A 160 8.48 -15.52 -5.76
C GLY A 160 7.89 -14.16 -6.18
N PHE A 161 7.54 -13.31 -5.20
CA PHE A 161 7.07 -11.94 -5.42
C PHE A 161 7.82 -10.93 -4.57
N LEU A 162 7.73 -9.66 -4.98
CA LEU A 162 8.27 -8.52 -4.23
C LEU A 162 7.17 -7.49 -4.01
N ARG A 163 7.09 -6.88 -2.82
CA ARG A 163 6.27 -5.68 -2.63
C ARG A 163 7.11 -4.43 -2.80
N ILE A 164 6.70 -3.57 -3.71
CA ILE A 164 7.37 -2.29 -4.00
C ILE A 164 6.36 -1.16 -3.82
N SER A 165 6.73 -0.16 -3.02
CA SER A 165 5.93 1.04 -2.80
C SER A 165 6.20 2.06 -3.91
N TYR A 166 5.15 2.75 -4.39
CA TYR A 166 5.28 3.91 -5.27
C TYR A 166 4.91 5.24 -4.58
N ALA A 167 5.00 5.27 -3.26
CA ALA A 167 4.85 6.49 -2.46
C ALA A 167 6.16 7.32 -2.44
N TYR A 168 6.84 7.40 -3.57
CA TYR A 168 8.08 8.16 -3.82
C TYR A 168 7.90 9.07 -5.04
N SER A 169 8.81 10.02 -5.26
CA SER A 169 8.78 10.83 -6.48
C SER A 169 8.96 9.96 -7.73
N LEU A 170 8.49 10.44 -8.88
CA LEU A 170 8.68 9.72 -10.14
C LEU A 170 10.17 9.60 -10.51
N GLU A 171 10.99 10.58 -10.14
CA GLU A 171 12.44 10.58 -10.34
C GLU A 171 13.09 9.47 -9.54
N GLU A 172 12.81 9.37 -8.25
CA GLU A 172 13.31 8.29 -7.39
C GLU A 172 12.89 6.90 -7.90
N LEU A 173 11.63 6.77 -8.36
CA LEU A 173 11.15 5.53 -8.94
C LEU A 173 11.87 5.15 -10.23
N LYS A 174 12.21 6.12 -11.09
CA LYS A 174 13.05 5.90 -12.27
C LYS A 174 14.43 5.40 -11.89
N HIS A 175 15.10 6.08 -10.97
CA HIS A 175 16.43 5.66 -10.49
C HIS A 175 16.42 4.26 -9.90
N ALA A 176 15.39 3.93 -9.09
CA ALA A 176 15.27 2.61 -8.50
C ALA A 176 14.99 1.53 -9.56
N THR A 177 14.14 1.83 -10.54
CA THR A 177 13.81 0.86 -11.61
C THR A 177 14.96 0.66 -12.59
N ASP A 178 15.78 1.66 -12.87
CA ASP A 178 16.98 1.52 -13.71
C ASP A 178 18.00 0.58 -13.05
N ARG A 179 18.21 0.72 -11.74
CA ARG A 179 19.07 -0.18 -10.95
C ARG A 179 18.51 -1.61 -10.91
N LEU A 180 17.23 -1.74 -10.66
CA LEU A 180 16.55 -3.04 -10.67
C LEU A 180 16.64 -3.72 -12.04
N ALA A 181 16.53 -2.97 -13.14
CA ALA A 181 16.66 -3.50 -14.49
C ALA A 181 18.07 -4.08 -14.75
N ARG A 182 19.14 -3.38 -14.32
CA ARG A 182 20.51 -3.90 -14.40
C ARG A 182 20.65 -5.19 -13.61
N PHE A 183 20.18 -5.20 -12.37
CA PHE A 183 20.24 -6.39 -11.52
C PHE A 183 19.51 -7.58 -12.13
N VAL A 184 18.30 -7.38 -12.65
CA VAL A 184 17.52 -8.44 -13.33
C VAL A 184 18.30 -9.00 -14.53
N GLU A 185 18.93 -8.14 -15.32
CA GLU A 185 19.75 -8.54 -16.47
C GLU A 185 20.99 -9.34 -16.04
N GLU A 186 21.68 -8.89 -14.98
CA GLU A 186 22.82 -9.62 -14.41
C GLU A 186 22.40 -11.03 -13.92
N ILE A 187 21.32 -11.13 -13.15
CA ILE A 187 20.82 -12.41 -12.66
C ILE A 187 20.45 -13.34 -13.83
N ARG A 188 19.84 -12.83 -14.89
CA ARG A 188 19.54 -13.65 -16.07
C ARG A 188 20.78 -14.19 -16.74
N LYS A 189 21.84 -13.39 -16.88
CA LYS A 189 23.15 -13.83 -17.41
C LYS A 189 23.80 -14.87 -16.50
N GLU A 190 23.85 -14.60 -15.19
CA GLU A 190 24.42 -15.53 -14.19
C GLU A 190 23.72 -16.89 -14.19
N LYS A 191 22.41 -16.91 -14.44
CA LYS A 191 21.57 -18.12 -14.45
C LYS A 191 21.44 -18.76 -15.85
N GLY A 192 22.04 -18.18 -16.89
CA GLY A 192 21.93 -18.70 -18.26
C GLY A 192 20.50 -18.63 -18.83
N LEU A 193 19.74 -17.63 -18.44
CA LEU A 193 18.35 -17.40 -18.91
C LEU A 193 18.33 -16.54 -20.18
N ILE A 194 19.42 -15.89 -20.49
CA ILE A 194 19.70 -15.10 -21.74
C ILE A 194 21.15 -15.26 -22.13
#